data_b6646fe54111fb15050416111283f2d1
#
_entry.id   b6646fe54111fb15050416111283f2d1
#
_cell.length_a   1.000
_cell.length_b   1.000
_cell.length_c   1.000
_cell.angle_alpha   90.00
_cell.angle_beta   90.00
_cell.angle_gamma   90.00
#
_symmetry.space_group_name_H-M   'P 1'
#
loop_
_entity.id
_entity.type
_entity.pdbx_description
1 polymer ?
#
loop_
_entity_poly.entity_id
_entity_poly.type
_entity_poly.pdbx_seq_one_letter_code
_entity_poly.pdbx_strand_id
1 'polypeptide(L)'
;MKTALIFGSSGLIGSHLVKILTQSNNYNKIKLFVRSVPEINDPKIEVIKTDFNNLESHKEDIKGDDCFFCIGTTKKNAPDKDEYKRIERNIPVEVAEIAKLNLVNSFLYVSSGFADPKNSRAYLKYKGEVEEELKKLNFSTLG
;
A
#
# COMPACT_ATOMS: atom_id res chain seq x y z
N MET A 1 -5.60 17.70 -11.54
CA MET A 1 -6.12 16.97 -10.38
C MET A 1 -5.54 15.57 -10.36
N LYS A 2 -5.25 15.06 -9.18
CA LYS A 2 -4.56 13.79 -9.01
C LYS A 2 -5.49 12.67 -8.54
N THR A 3 -5.07 11.44 -8.80
CA THR A 3 -5.68 10.22 -8.28
C THR A 3 -4.75 9.59 -7.26
N ALA A 4 -5.26 9.34 -6.06
CA ALA A 4 -4.54 8.62 -5.01
C ALA A 4 -4.96 7.16 -4.98
N LEU A 5 -4.00 6.27 -4.76
CA LEU A 5 -4.23 4.85 -4.54
C LEU A 5 -3.90 4.55 -3.07
N ILE A 6 -4.85 3.97 -2.33
CA ILE A 6 -4.63 3.66 -0.91
C ILE A 6 -4.82 2.17 -0.67
N PHE A 7 -3.78 1.54 -0.14
CA PHE A 7 -3.79 0.16 0.33
C PHE A 7 -3.73 0.20 1.86
N GLY A 8 -4.70 -0.38 2.54
CA GLY A 8 -4.75 -0.38 4.01
C GLY A 8 -5.55 0.77 4.60
N SER A 9 -6.67 1.14 3.96
CA SER A 9 -7.52 2.27 4.39
C SER A 9 -8.22 2.05 5.73
N SER A 10 -8.38 0.82 6.17
CA SER A 10 -9.05 0.49 7.44
C SER A 10 -8.15 0.60 8.67
N GLY A 11 -6.83 0.66 8.48
CA GLY A 11 -5.87 0.79 9.58
C GLY A 11 -5.82 2.22 10.15
N LEU A 12 -5.07 2.40 11.24
CA LEU A 12 -4.97 3.68 11.92
C LEU A 12 -4.43 4.78 10.99
N ILE A 13 -3.29 4.53 10.37
CA ILE A 13 -2.66 5.51 9.48
C ILE A 13 -3.50 5.69 8.22
N GLY A 14 -3.93 4.59 7.60
CA GLY A 14 -4.72 4.62 6.38
C GLY A 14 -6.04 5.36 6.53
N SER A 15 -6.75 5.17 7.65
CA SER A 15 -8.02 5.85 7.89
C SER A 15 -7.87 7.37 8.05
N HIS A 16 -6.81 7.80 8.71
CA HIS A 16 -6.49 9.23 8.79
C HIS A 16 -6.12 9.81 7.43
N LEU A 17 -5.36 9.05 6.65
CA LEU A 17 -4.96 9.45 5.31
C LEU A 17 -6.18 9.65 4.40
N VAL A 18 -7.16 8.74 4.46
CA VAL A 18 -8.40 8.88 3.70
C VAL A 18 -9.09 10.21 4.00
N LYS A 19 -9.21 10.57 5.29
CA LYS A 19 -9.81 11.85 5.69
C LYS A 19 -9.05 13.04 5.13
N ILE A 20 -7.73 13.01 5.23
CA ILE A 20 -6.89 14.11 4.75
C ILE A 20 -7.03 14.28 3.24
N LEU A 21 -6.97 13.18 2.49
CA LEU A 21 -7.01 13.23 1.02
C LEU A 21 -8.40 13.59 0.49
N THR A 22 -9.48 13.17 1.15
CA THR A 22 -10.84 13.54 0.74
C THR A 22 -11.08 15.05 0.88
N GLN A 23 -10.44 15.68 1.85
CA GLN A 23 -10.54 17.11 2.10
C GLN A 23 -9.54 17.93 1.29
N SER A 24 -8.58 17.27 0.64
CA SER A 24 -7.55 17.95 -0.14
C SER A 24 -8.07 18.35 -1.52
N ASN A 25 -7.75 19.58 -1.94
CA ASN A 25 -8.06 20.06 -3.28
C ASN A 25 -7.12 19.49 -4.35
N ASN A 26 -6.06 18.79 -3.95
CA ASN A 26 -5.09 18.21 -4.87
C ASN A 26 -5.55 16.90 -5.50
N TYR A 27 -6.52 16.22 -4.87
CA TYR A 27 -7.02 14.92 -5.34
C TYR A 27 -8.50 15.00 -5.66
N ASN A 28 -8.87 14.54 -6.85
CA ASN A 28 -10.28 14.44 -7.25
C ASN A 28 -10.78 12.99 -7.27
N LYS A 29 -9.88 12.02 -7.16
CA LYS A 29 -10.23 10.60 -7.08
C LYS A 29 -9.32 9.91 -6.07
N ILE A 30 -9.92 9.05 -5.24
CA ILE A 30 -9.21 8.23 -4.26
C ILE A 30 -9.70 6.80 -4.43
N LYS A 31 -8.78 5.91 -4.81
CA LYS A 31 -9.09 4.49 -4.97
C LYS A 31 -8.67 3.75 -3.70
N LEU A 32 -9.61 3.05 -3.08
CA LEU A 32 -9.36 2.23 -1.90
C LEU A 32 -9.34 0.76 -2.29
N PHE A 33 -8.22 0.10 -2.05
CA PHE A 33 -8.08 -1.34 -2.28
C PHE A 33 -8.29 -2.06 -0.96
N VAL A 34 -9.39 -2.81 -0.85
CA VAL A 34 -9.87 -3.34 0.43
C VAL A 34 -10.34 -4.78 0.32
N ARG A 35 -10.26 -5.53 1.43
CA ARG A 35 -10.84 -6.86 1.52
C ARG A 35 -12.34 -6.79 1.84
N SER A 36 -12.74 -5.81 2.63
CA SER A 36 -14.15 -5.58 2.99
C SER A 36 -14.53 -4.17 2.61
N VAL A 37 -15.69 -4.02 1.96
CA VAL A 37 -16.17 -2.71 1.52
C VAL A 37 -16.54 -1.86 2.73
N PRO A 38 -15.93 -0.68 2.92
CA PRO A 38 -16.27 0.20 4.03
C PRO A 38 -17.56 0.97 3.76
N GLU A 39 -18.19 1.44 4.83
CA GLU A 39 -19.33 2.33 4.73
C GLU A 39 -18.83 3.77 4.53
N ILE A 40 -18.42 4.08 3.32
CA ILE A 40 -17.95 5.41 2.95
C ILE A 40 -18.80 5.90 1.78
N ASN A 41 -19.36 7.08 1.93
CA ASN A 41 -20.19 7.68 0.91
C ASN A 41 -19.63 9.06 0.53
N ASP A 42 -18.58 9.04 -0.28
CA ASP A 42 -17.92 10.25 -0.80
C ASP A 42 -17.74 10.09 -2.31
N PRO A 43 -18.16 11.10 -3.10
CA PRO A 43 -18.07 10.98 -4.57
C PRO A 43 -16.65 10.87 -5.10
N LYS A 44 -15.64 11.28 -4.34
CA LYS A 44 -14.23 11.12 -4.72
C LYS A 44 -13.75 9.69 -4.59
N ILE A 45 -14.41 8.87 -3.76
CA ILE A 45 -13.91 7.54 -3.39
C ILE A 45 -14.45 6.48 -4.32
N GLU A 46 -13.54 5.70 -4.90
CA GLU A 46 -13.82 4.48 -5.64
C GLU A 46 -13.27 3.30 -4.84
N VAL A 47 -14.12 2.34 -4.54
CA VAL A 47 -13.73 1.15 -3.75
C VAL A 47 -13.45 -0.02 -4.68
N ILE A 48 -12.29 -0.64 -4.53
CA ILE A 48 -11.89 -1.82 -5.30
C ILE A 48 -11.67 -2.96 -4.31
N LYS A 49 -12.57 -3.94 -4.36
CA LYS A 49 -12.49 -5.09 -3.45
C LYS A 49 -11.48 -6.10 -4.00
N THR A 50 -10.52 -6.50 -3.16
CA THR A 50 -9.51 -7.49 -3.49
C THR A 50 -9.06 -8.23 -2.23
N ASP A 51 -8.70 -9.49 -2.37
CA ASP A 51 -8.11 -10.28 -1.28
C ASP A 51 -6.57 -10.25 -1.32
N PHE A 52 -6.00 -9.54 -2.29
CA PHE A 52 -4.56 -9.42 -2.53
C PHE A 52 -3.86 -10.72 -2.95
N ASN A 53 -4.62 -11.77 -3.26
CA ASN A 53 -4.03 -13.03 -3.73
C ASN A 53 -3.72 -13.01 -5.22
N ASN A 54 -4.45 -12.20 -5.99
CA ASN A 54 -4.28 -12.11 -7.44
C ASN A 54 -4.26 -10.64 -7.86
N LEU A 55 -3.18 -9.95 -7.53
CA LEU A 55 -3.03 -8.53 -7.85
C LEU A 55 -2.92 -8.27 -9.34
N GLU A 56 -2.43 -9.23 -10.13
CA GLU A 56 -2.39 -9.09 -11.60
C GLU A 56 -3.78 -8.88 -12.20
N SER A 57 -4.83 -9.46 -11.60
CA SER A 57 -6.20 -9.24 -12.09
C SER A 57 -6.67 -7.81 -11.86
N HIS A 58 -6.00 -7.06 -10.98
CA HIS A 58 -6.31 -5.68 -10.65
C HIS A 58 -5.31 -4.68 -11.23
N LYS A 59 -4.41 -5.10 -12.12
CA LYS A 59 -3.38 -4.20 -12.63
C LYS A 59 -3.96 -2.98 -13.36
N GLU A 60 -5.12 -3.11 -13.99
CA GLU A 60 -5.78 -1.98 -14.64
C GLU A 60 -6.37 -0.99 -13.62
N ASP A 61 -6.63 -1.43 -12.40
CA ASP A 61 -7.13 -0.59 -11.32
C ASP A 61 -6.01 0.14 -10.59
N ILE A 62 -4.79 -0.42 -10.61
CA ILE A 62 -3.62 0.18 -9.93
C ILE A 62 -2.99 1.23 -10.83
N LYS A 63 -3.78 2.25 -11.13
CA LYS A 63 -3.37 3.39 -11.95
C LYS A 63 -3.75 4.69 -11.26
N GLY A 64 -2.83 5.62 -11.20
CA GLY A 64 -3.03 6.90 -10.58
C GLY A 64 -1.71 7.65 -10.47
N ASP A 65 -1.69 8.68 -9.64
CA ASP A 65 -0.53 9.54 -9.49
C ASP A 65 0.34 9.16 -8.30
N ASP A 66 -0.30 8.97 -7.16
CA ASP A 66 0.39 8.69 -5.89
C ASP A 66 -0.19 7.45 -5.24
N CYS A 67 0.67 6.51 -4.84
CA CYS A 67 0.29 5.29 -4.15
C CYS A 67 0.75 5.35 -2.70
N PHE A 68 -0.20 5.10 -1.78
CA PHE A 68 0.05 5.08 -0.34
C PHE A 68 -0.18 3.66 0.16
N PHE A 69 0.87 3.02 0.64
CA PHE A 69 0.80 1.64 1.12
C PHE A 69 0.88 1.61 2.65
N CYS A 70 -0.24 1.30 3.29
CA CYS A 70 -0.41 1.32 4.73
C CYS A 70 -0.83 -0.04 5.31
N ILE A 71 -0.77 -1.12 4.51
CA ILE A 71 -1.11 -2.45 5.00
C ILE A 71 0.01 -2.96 5.90
N GLY A 72 -0.38 -3.56 7.01
CA GLY A 72 0.52 -4.26 7.90
C GLY A 72 -0.25 -5.26 8.73
N THR A 73 0.46 -6.13 9.40
CA THR A 73 -0.13 -7.11 10.31
C THR A 73 0.81 -7.39 11.47
N THR A 74 0.38 -8.23 12.39
CA THR A 74 1.18 -8.67 13.53
C THR A 74 1.26 -10.19 13.52
N LYS A 75 2.23 -10.74 14.26
CA LYS A 75 2.34 -12.20 14.43
C LYS A 75 1.10 -12.79 15.10
N LYS A 76 0.40 -12.01 15.92
CA LYS A 76 -0.84 -12.42 16.55
C LYS A 76 -1.97 -12.61 15.52
N ASN A 77 -2.09 -11.69 14.57
CA ASN A 77 -3.12 -11.72 13.54
C ASN A 77 -2.76 -12.64 12.38
N ALA A 78 -1.46 -12.87 12.15
CA ALA A 78 -0.96 -13.76 11.12
C ALA A 78 0.13 -14.67 11.72
N PRO A 79 -0.25 -15.69 12.50
CA PRO A 79 0.74 -16.56 13.15
C PRO A 79 1.49 -17.49 12.20
N ASP A 80 0.93 -17.77 11.02
CA ASP A 80 1.61 -18.53 9.98
C ASP A 80 2.75 -17.68 9.39
N LYS A 81 3.95 -18.25 9.35
CA LYS A 81 5.15 -17.54 8.87
C LYS A 81 5.03 -17.14 7.41
N ASP A 82 4.47 -18.01 6.57
CA ASP A 82 4.33 -17.73 5.14
C ASP A 82 3.30 -16.61 4.91
N GLU A 83 2.18 -16.65 5.64
CA GLU A 83 1.16 -15.60 5.55
C GLU A 83 1.68 -14.26 6.07
N TYR A 84 2.45 -14.28 7.17
CA TYR A 84 3.07 -13.07 7.70
C TYR A 84 4.03 -12.45 6.67
N LYS A 85 4.87 -13.26 6.06
CA LYS A 85 5.80 -12.81 5.02
C LYS A 85 5.04 -12.30 3.79
N ARG A 86 3.94 -12.95 3.40
CA ARG A 86 3.12 -12.52 2.27
C ARG A 86 2.61 -11.10 2.49
N ILE A 87 2.03 -10.83 3.67
CA ILE A 87 1.44 -9.53 3.98
C ILE A 87 2.51 -8.45 4.17
N GLU A 88 3.57 -8.75 4.91
CA GLU A 88 4.58 -7.75 5.27
C GLU A 88 5.61 -7.48 4.17
N ARG A 89 5.88 -8.46 3.31
CA ARG A 89 6.92 -8.34 2.29
C ARG A 89 6.41 -8.48 0.86
N ASN A 90 5.71 -9.57 0.56
CA ASN A 90 5.42 -9.91 -0.83
C ASN A 90 4.35 -8.99 -1.45
N ILE A 91 3.29 -8.71 -0.72
CA ILE A 91 2.22 -7.83 -1.21
C ILE A 91 2.72 -6.41 -1.51
N PRO A 92 3.42 -5.73 -0.58
CA PRO A 92 3.89 -4.37 -0.89
C PRO A 92 4.83 -4.32 -2.09
N VAL A 93 5.71 -5.30 -2.25
CA VAL A 93 6.61 -5.35 -3.40
C VAL A 93 5.84 -5.56 -4.70
N GLU A 94 4.88 -6.48 -4.72
CA GLU A 94 4.07 -6.75 -5.90
C GLU A 94 3.22 -5.53 -6.30
N VAL A 95 2.59 -4.88 -5.33
CA VAL A 95 1.85 -3.63 -5.58
C VAL A 95 2.76 -2.57 -6.18
N ALA A 96 3.95 -2.40 -5.61
CA ALA A 96 4.90 -1.41 -6.09
C ALA A 96 5.38 -1.70 -7.51
N GLU A 97 5.63 -2.97 -7.84
CA GLU A 97 6.02 -3.36 -9.19
C GLU A 97 4.93 -3.03 -10.22
N ILE A 98 3.69 -3.35 -9.91
CA ILE A 98 2.56 -3.03 -10.78
C ILE A 98 2.38 -1.52 -10.92
N ALA A 99 2.46 -0.79 -9.81
CA ALA A 99 2.36 0.67 -9.80
C ALA A 99 3.44 1.29 -10.69
N LYS A 100 4.66 0.78 -10.61
CA LYS A 100 5.77 1.29 -11.44
C LYS A 100 5.53 1.03 -12.93
N LEU A 101 5.06 -0.17 -13.28
CA LEU A 101 4.71 -0.51 -14.66
C LEU A 101 3.60 0.41 -15.20
N ASN A 102 2.68 0.83 -14.34
CA ASN A 102 1.58 1.72 -14.71
C ASN A 102 1.95 3.21 -14.58
N LEU A 103 3.22 3.52 -14.41
CA LEU A 103 3.75 4.89 -14.37
C LEU A 103 3.23 5.73 -13.20
N VAL A 104 2.91 5.08 -12.08
CA VAL A 104 2.60 5.80 -10.85
C VAL A 104 3.83 6.62 -10.44
N ASN A 105 3.62 7.89 -10.15
CA ASN A 105 4.72 8.84 -9.93
C ASN A 105 5.35 8.69 -8.54
N SER A 106 4.53 8.56 -7.52
CA SER A 106 5.00 8.53 -6.13
C SER A 106 4.52 7.29 -5.41
N PHE A 107 5.40 6.72 -4.59
CA PHE A 107 5.06 5.58 -3.74
C PHE A 107 5.49 5.89 -2.31
N LEU A 108 4.53 5.85 -1.37
CA LEU A 108 4.76 6.08 0.05
C LEU A 108 4.45 4.80 0.81
N TYR A 109 5.42 4.33 1.56
CA TYR A 109 5.35 3.07 2.28
C TYR A 109 5.51 3.30 3.78
N VAL A 110 4.59 2.76 4.58
CA VAL A 110 4.69 2.84 6.04
C VAL A 110 5.68 1.77 6.52
N SER A 111 6.86 2.21 6.89
CA SER A 111 7.94 1.34 7.37
C SER A 111 8.22 1.58 8.85
N SER A 112 9.40 1.21 9.30
CA SER A 112 9.86 1.39 10.67
C SER A 112 11.26 2.03 10.66
N GLY A 113 11.55 2.87 11.66
CA GLY A 113 12.85 3.53 11.78
C GLY A 113 14.04 2.59 12.00
N PHE A 114 13.78 1.34 12.40
CA PHE A 114 14.82 0.32 12.59
C PHE A 114 14.75 -0.78 11.53
N ALA A 115 14.07 -0.53 10.41
CA ALA A 115 13.97 -1.50 9.33
C ALA A 115 15.35 -1.81 8.75
N ASP A 116 15.68 -3.11 8.67
CA ASP A 116 16.99 -3.58 8.19
C ASP A 116 16.85 -4.99 7.62
N PRO A 117 17.22 -5.24 6.35
CA PRO A 117 17.13 -6.58 5.75
C PRO A 117 17.94 -7.63 6.50
N LYS A 118 18.96 -7.20 7.25
CA LYS A 118 19.83 -8.09 8.03
C LYS A 118 19.35 -8.32 9.45
N ASN A 119 18.21 -7.70 9.87
CA ASN A 119 17.71 -7.83 11.22
C ASN A 119 17.17 -9.23 11.46
N SER A 120 17.39 -9.77 12.67
CA SER A 120 16.90 -11.09 13.07
C SER A 120 15.40 -11.13 13.31
N ARG A 121 14.79 -9.99 13.63
CA ARG A 121 13.35 -9.87 13.83
C ARG A 121 12.65 -9.78 12.47
N ALA A 122 11.71 -10.70 12.21
CA ALA A 122 11.03 -10.77 10.92
C ALA A 122 10.37 -9.44 10.53
N TYR A 123 9.72 -8.75 11.47
CA TYR A 123 9.08 -7.47 11.23
C TYR A 123 10.03 -6.44 10.62
N LEU A 124 11.17 -6.22 11.27
CA LEU A 124 12.16 -5.24 10.82
C LEU A 124 12.90 -5.70 9.56
N LYS A 125 13.14 -6.99 9.45
CA LYS A 125 13.77 -7.59 8.27
C LYS A 125 12.91 -7.38 7.03
N TYR A 126 11.63 -7.72 7.10
CA TYR A 126 10.73 -7.59 5.95
C TYR A 126 10.52 -6.12 5.57
N LYS A 127 10.38 -5.23 6.55
CA LYS A 127 10.31 -3.80 6.27
C LYS A 127 11.56 -3.31 5.54
N GLY A 128 12.74 -3.75 5.96
CA GLY A 128 13.99 -3.41 5.29
C GLY A 128 14.10 -3.98 3.89
N GLU A 129 13.66 -5.24 3.68
CA GLU A 129 13.65 -5.84 2.35
C GLU A 129 12.74 -5.08 1.39
N VAL A 130 11.55 -4.66 1.87
CA VAL A 130 10.63 -3.86 1.06
C VAL A 130 11.28 -2.52 0.70
N GLU A 131 11.90 -1.84 1.64
CA GLU A 131 12.59 -0.57 1.36
C GLU A 131 13.64 -0.73 0.26
N GLU A 132 14.43 -1.81 0.31
CA GLU A 132 15.44 -2.08 -0.71
C GLU A 132 14.82 -2.31 -2.09
N GLU A 133 13.74 -3.10 -2.16
CA GLU A 133 13.05 -3.35 -3.42
C GLU A 133 12.41 -2.07 -3.99
N LEU A 134 11.83 -1.22 -3.14
CA LEU A 134 11.25 0.05 -3.56
C LEU A 134 12.30 1.00 -4.15
N LYS A 135 13.50 1.04 -3.55
CA LYS A 135 14.59 1.86 -4.08
C LYS A 135 15.00 1.44 -5.48
N LYS A 136 14.99 0.14 -5.77
CA LYS A 136 15.33 -0.38 -7.09
C LYS A 136 14.34 0.01 -8.18
N LEU A 137 13.09 0.28 -7.81
CA LEU A 137 12.04 0.59 -8.77
C LEU A 137 12.10 2.04 -9.30
N ASN A 138 12.85 2.92 -8.63
CA ASN A 138 13.10 4.27 -9.13
C ASN A 138 11.84 5.11 -9.35
N PHE A 139 10.93 5.15 -8.38
CA PHE A 139 9.83 6.10 -8.43
C PHE A 139 10.34 7.54 -8.43
N SER A 140 9.62 8.45 -9.09
CA SER A 140 10.00 9.87 -9.08
C SER A 140 10.03 10.42 -7.65
N THR A 141 9.13 9.96 -6.79
CA THR A 141 9.14 10.27 -5.36
C THR A 141 8.92 8.99 -4.58
N LEU A 142 9.81 8.70 -3.63
CA LEU A 142 9.70 7.58 -2.72
C LEU A 142 9.72 8.11 -1.29
N GLY A 143 8.67 7.80 -0.56
CA GLY A 143 8.55 8.21 0.83
C GLY A 143 8.22 7.06 1.76
#